data_ed24a419b57b8c5bf4c79a461654d65b
#
_entry.id   ed24a419b57b8c5bf4c79a461654d65b
#
_cell.length_a   1.000
_cell.length_b   1.000
_cell.length_c   1.000
_cell.angle_alpha   90.00
_cell.angle_beta   90.00
_cell.angle_gamma   90.00
#
_symmetry.space_group_name_H-M   'P 1'
#
loop_
_entity.id
_entity.type
_entity.pdbx_description
1 polymer ?
#
loop_
_entity_poly.entity_id
_entity_poly.type
_entity_poly.pdbx_seq_one_letter_code
_entity_poly.pdbx_strand_id
1 'polypeptide(L)'
;MVKAVVGANWGDEGKGKITDMLAQEADIIVRFQGGANAGHTIVNDYGKFALHTLPSGVFYHHTTSIIGNGVALNIPVFFKEIKSITDRDVPMPKILVSDRAQIVMPYHILFDQYEEERLGGKSFGSTKSGIAPFYSDKYAKIGFQVNELFDEELLKEKVYRVLETKNVMLEHLYHKPLIDAEELLKTLREYREMVQPFVCDVSAFLDQALKDGKTVLLEGQLGTLKDPDHGIYPMVTSSSTLAAYGAIGAGIAPYEIKEIVTVCKAYSSAVGAGAFVSEIFGDEADELRRRGGDGGEFGATTGRPRRMGWFDCVASKYGCRLQGTTDVAFTVLDVLGYLDEIPVCVGYEIGGKVTTDFPVTHELEKAKPVLKVLPGWKCEIRGIKKYEELPENCRRYVEFVEEQIGYPITMVSNGPGRNDIIYRESSLKNDK
;
A
#
# COMPACT_ATOMS: atom_id res chain seq x y z
N MET A 1 11.36 19.57 -0.31
CA MET A 1 10.49 19.10 0.82
C MET A 1 10.01 17.69 0.49
N VAL A 2 10.01 16.77 1.45
CA VAL A 2 9.53 15.37 1.26
C VAL A 2 8.24 15.16 2.04
N LYS A 3 7.21 14.67 1.35
CA LYS A 3 5.93 14.26 1.89
C LYS A 3 5.73 12.76 1.66
N ALA A 4 5.17 12.01 2.63
CA ALA A 4 4.84 10.61 2.47
C ALA A 4 3.33 10.39 2.53
N VAL A 5 2.80 9.48 1.68
CA VAL A 5 1.42 8.99 1.73
C VAL A 5 1.44 7.52 2.12
N VAL A 6 0.84 7.20 3.26
CA VAL A 6 0.86 5.86 3.87
C VAL A 6 -0.52 5.45 4.38
N GLY A 7 -0.73 4.18 4.67
CA GLY A 7 -2.00 3.66 5.17
C GLY A 7 -1.98 3.41 6.68
N ALA A 8 -3.07 3.74 7.36
CA ALA A 8 -3.22 3.53 8.79
C ALA A 8 -3.47 2.07 9.17
N ASN A 9 -4.21 1.31 8.37
CA ASN A 9 -4.82 0.06 8.78
C ASN A 9 -4.37 -1.15 7.92
N TRP A 10 -5.31 -1.81 7.23
CA TRP A 10 -5.07 -3.06 6.49
C TRP A 10 -4.61 -2.88 5.04
N GLY A 11 -4.55 -1.66 4.52
CA GLY A 11 -3.95 -1.35 3.22
C GLY A 11 -4.91 -0.94 2.10
N ASP A 12 -6.21 -0.95 2.36
CA ASP A 12 -7.26 -0.64 1.38
C ASP A 12 -7.88 0.75 1.61
N GLU A 13 -7.11 1.71 2.13
CA GLU A 13 -7.59 3.01 2.56
C GLU A 13 -7.81 4.02 1.43
N GLY A 14 -7.40 3.71 0.19
CA GLY A 14 -7.54 4.64 -0.95
C GLY A 14 -6.34 5.56 -1.18
N LYS A 15 -5.14 5.11 -0.81
CA LYS A 15 -3.87 5.86 -0.99
C LYS A 15 -3.63 6.32 -2.42
N GLY A 16 -3.96 5.49 -3.43
CA GLY A 16 -3.73 5.83 -4.83
C GLY A 16 -4.40 7.15 -5.24
N LYS A 17 -5.66 7.36 -4.83
CA LYS A 17 -6.36 8.64 -5.07
C LYS A 17 -5.66 9.82 -4.40
N ILE A 18 -5.26 9.66 -3.13
CA ILE A 18 -4.60 10.73 -2.37
C ILE A 18 -3.23 11.03 -2.98
N THR A 19 -2.46 10.02 -3.37
CA THR A 19 -1.18 10.20 -4.04
C THR A 19 -1.35 10.88 -5.40
N ASP A 20 -2.31 10.43 -6.22
CA ASP A 20 -2.60 11.03 -7.52
C ASP A 20 -2.98 12.52 -7.39
N MET A 21 -3.79 12.86 -6.40
CA MET A 21 -4.14 14.24 -6.11
C MET A 21 -2.92 15.09 -5.70
N LEU A 22 -2.11 14.59 -4.75
CA LEU A 22 -0.93 15.31 -4.27
C LEU A 22 0.22 15.33 -5.29
N ALA A 23 0.22 14.43 -6.27
CA ALA A 23 1.19 14.41 -7.36
C ALA A 23 1.11 15.64 -8.26
N GLN A 24 0.00 16.37 -8.25
CA GLN A 24 -0.13 17.63 -9.00
C GLN A 24 0.91 18.68 -8.59
N GLU A 25 1.29 18.69 -7.33
CA GLU A 25 2.21 19.67 -6.74
C GLU A 25 3.61 19.09 -6.52
N ALA A 26 3.85 17.83 -6.87
CA ALA A 26 5.12 17.15 -6.67
C ALA A 26 5.96 17.11 -7.95
N ASP A 27 7.26 17.38 -7.85
CA ASP A 27 8.21 17.19 -8.96
C ASP A 27 8.57 15.71 -9.15
N ILE A 28 8.62 14.94 -8.05
CA ILE A 28 9.09 13.56 -8.04
C ILE A 28 8.17 12.70 -7.18
N ILE A 29 7.78 11.54 -7.69
CA ILE A 29 7.01 10.54 -6.93
C ILE A 29 7.83 9.25 -6.83
N VAL A 30 8.02 8.75 -5.61
CA VAL A 30 8.85 7.56 -5.34
C VAL A 30 8.02 6.45 -4.72
N ARG A 31 7.94 5.30 -5.40
CA ARG A 31 7.57 4.05 -4.75
C ARG A 31 8.76 3.56 -3.94
N PHE A 32 8.62 3.44 -2.64
CA PHE A 32 9.75 3.16 -1.76
C PHE A 32 9.76 1.72 -1.20
N GLN A 33 8.65 0.97 -1.32
CA GLN A 33 8.55 -0.38 -0.80
C GLN A 33 7.48 -1.21 -1.52
N GLY A 34 7.37 -2.50 -1.17
CA GLY A 34 6.39 -3.41 -1.73
C GLY A 34 6.75 -3.84 -3.16
N GLY A 35 5.79 -4.32 -3.88
CA GLY A 35 5.95 -4.79 -5.26
C GLY A 35 4.58 -4.92 -5.95
N ALA A 36 4.46 -5.84 -6.89
CA ALA A 36 3.25 -6.02 -7.68
C ALA A 36 2.08 -6.73 -6.94
N ASN A 37 2.17 -6.91 -5.62
CA ASN A 37 1.17 -7.63 -4.82
C ASN A 37 -0.05 -6.79 -4.43
N ALA A 38 0.02 -5.46 -4.47
CA ALA A 38 -1.13 -4.60 -4.18
C ALA A 38 -1.38 -3.62 -5.32
N GLY A 39 -2.65 -3.38 -5.63
CA GLY A 39 -3.06 -2.45 -6.69
C GLY A 39 -3.55 -1.12 -6.12
N HIS A 40 -3.15 -0.03 -6.75
CA HIS A 40 -3.67 1.31 -6.51
C HIS A 40 -4.66 1.68 -7.61
N THR A 41 -5.91 1.87 -7.26
CA THR A 41 -6.92 2.34 -8.21
C THR A 41 -6.89 3.86 -8.31
N ILE A 42 -6.79 4.37 -9.53
CA ILE A 42 -6.80 5.79 -9.87
C ILE A 42 -7.90 6.04 -10.88
N VAL A 43 -8.68 7.10 -10.65
CA VAL A 43 -9.71 7.57 -11.59
C VAL A 43 -9.38 9.01 -11.97
N ASN A 44 -9.04 9.22 -13.23
CA ASN A 44 -8.65 10.52 -13.79
C ASN A 44 -9.22 10.72 -15.19
N ASP A 45 -8.80 11.78 -15.90
CA ASP A 45 -9.30 12.13 -17.23
C ASP A 45 -9.00 11.07 -18.31
N TYR A 46 -7.97 10.24 -18.12
CA TYR A 46 -7.66 9.11 -19.00
C TYR A 46 -8.52 7.87 -18.69
N GLY A 47 -9.29 7.88 -17.59
CA GLY A 47 -10.17 6.81 -17.14
C GLY A 47 -9.73 6.14 -15.84
N LYS A 48 -10.13 4.88 -15.66
CA LYS A 48 -9.83 4.08 -14.46
C LYS A 48 -8.65 3.15 -14.71
N PHE A 49 -7.66 3.21 -13.81
CA PHE A 49 -6.44 2.40 -13.84
C PHE A 49 -6.23 1.67 -12.51
N ALA A 50 -5.67 0.47 -12.58
CA ALA A 50 -5.15 -0.25 -11.43
C ALA A 50 -3.64 -0.43 -11.61
N LEU A 51 -2.84 0.39 -10.91
CA LEU A 51 -1.38 0.31 -10.94
C LEU A 51 -0.88 -0.57 -9.79
N HIS A 52 0.13 -1.40 -10.05
CA HIS A 52 0.73 -2.29 -9.06
C HIS A 52 2.18 -1.88 -8.74
N THR A 53 2.96 -1.60 -9.77
CA THR A 53 4.38 -1.24 -9.65
C THR A 53 4.63 0.25 -9.90
N LEU A 54 3.96 0.82 -10.90
CA LEU A 54 4.14 2.22 -11.25
C LEU A 54 3.64 3.16 -10.14
N PRO A 55 4.35 4.28 -9.89
CA PRO A 55 3.85 5.35 -9.04
C PRO A 55 2.58 6.00 -9.60
N SER A 56 1.71 6.48 -8.73
CA SER A 56 0.45 7.14 -9.12
C SER A 56 0.65 8.44 -9.93
N GLY A 57 1.86 9.03 -9.88
CA GLY A 57 2.21 10.24 -10.61
C GLY A 57 2.49 10.08 -12.09
N VAL A 58 2.47 8.86 -12.65
CA VAL A 58 2.77 8.61 -14.08
C VAL A 58 1.82 9.31 -15.06
N PHE A 59 0.72 9.86 -14.58
CA PHE A 59 -0.24 10.61 -15.40
C PHE A 59 0.10 12.10 -15.56
N TYR A 60 1.18 12.57 -14.92
CA TYR A 60 1.59 13.97 -14.96
C TYR A 60 2.92 14.16 -15.71
N HIS A 61 2.93 15.04 -16.72
CA HIS A 61 4.10 15.30 -17.57
C HIS A 61 5.28 15.95 -16.84
N HIS A 62 4.99 16.73 -15.79
CA HIS A 62 6.00 17.47 -15.04
C HIS A 62 6.70 16.59 -14.01
N THR A 63 6.12 15.44 -13.64
CA THR A 63 6.67 14.57 -12.60
C THR A 63 7.70 13.60 -13.14
N THR A 64 8.66 13.24 -12.29
CA THR A 64 9.52 12.08 -12.48
C THR A 64 9.08 10.97 -11.52
N SER A 65 8.71 9.83 -12.06
CA SER A 65 8.27 8.64 -11.31
C SER A 65 9.46 7.73 -11.01
N ILE A 66 9.66 7.33 -9.76
CA ILE A 66 10.83 6.56 -9.33
C ILE A 66 10.41 5.24 -8.70
N ILE A 67 11.06 4.16 -9.14
CA ILE A 67 11.10 2.88 -8.45
C ILE A 67 12.32 2.88 -7.54
N GLY A 68 12.09 3.02 -6.24
CA GLY A 68 13.15 3.16 -5.24
C GLY A 68 13.82 1.85 -4.84
N ASN A 69 14.86 1.95 -4.03
CA ASN A 69 15.71 0.83 -3.59
C ASN A 69 14.95 -0.27 -2.85
N GLY A 70 13.87 0.11 -2.13
CA GLY A 70 13.08 -0.82 -1.31
C GLY A 70 12.02 -1.62 -2.07
N VAL A 71 11.84 -1.37 -3.37
CA VAL A 71 10.82 -2.03 -4.18
C VAL A 71 11.27 -3.42 -4.62
N ALA A 72 10.37 -4.39 -4.53
CA ALA A 72 10.48 -5.70 -5.17
C ALA A 72 10.07 -5.56 -6.65
N LEU A 73 11.05 -5.34 -7.52
CA LEU A 73 10.81 -5.03 -8.93
C LEU A 73 10.54 -6.29 -9.76
N ASN A 74 9.29 -6.44 -10.18
CA ASN A 74 8.92 -7.43 -11.20
C ASN A 74 9.01 -6.76 -12.58
N ILE A 75 10.09 -7.00 -13.32
CA ILE A 75 10.36 -6.34 -14.60
C ILE A 75 9.25 -6.60 -15.63
N PRO A 76 8.79 -7.84 -15.89
CA PRO A 76 7.67 -8.09 -16.79
C PRO A 76 6.38 -7.32 -16.42
N VAL A 77 6.03 -7.28 -15.14
CA VAL A 77 4.83 -6.56 -14.68
C VAL A 77 4.99 -5.06 -14.87
N PHE A 78 6.16 -4.51 -14.55
CA PHE A 78 6.49 -3.10 -14.75
C PHE A 78 6.28 -2.66 -16.22
N PHE A 79 6.79 -3.43 -17.18
CA PHE A 79 6.62 -3.11 -18.59
C PHE A 79 5.21 -3.34 -19.11
N LYS A 80 4.51 -4.34 -18.58
CA LYS A 80 3.09 -4.56 -18.88
C LYS A 80 2.25 -3.36 -18.42
N GLU A 81 2.55 -2.78 -17.27
CA GLU A 81 1.85 -1.59 -16.79
C GLU A 81 2.16 -0.35 -17.63
N ILE A 82 3.42 -0.09 -17.99
CA ILE A 82 3.79 1.00 -18.91
C ILE A 82 2.96 0.86 -20.19
N LYS A 83 2.97 -0.33 -20.80
CA LYS A 83 2.18 -0.57 -22.00
C LYS A 83 0.69 -0.32 -21.78
N SER A 84 0.14 -0.75 -20.66
CA SER A 84 -1.30 -0.61 -20.38
C SER A 84 -1.77 0.85 -20.26
N ILE A 85 -0.89 1.77 -19.82
CA ILE A 85 -1.21 3.21 -19.75
C ILE A 85 -0.98 3.88 -21.09
N THR A 86 0.11 3.53 -21.80
CA THR A 86 0.41 4.14 -23.11
C THR A 86 -0.54 3.69 -24.20
N ASP A 87 -1.05 2.46 -24.15
CA ASP A 87 -2.12 1.98 -25.08
C ASP A 87 -3.46 2.74 -24.89
N ARG A 88 -3.58 3.54 -23.82
CA ARG A 88 -4.75 4.37 -23.52
C ARG A 88 -4.45 5.86 -23.62
N ASP A 89 -3.55 6.23 -24.51
CA ASP A 89 -3.15 7.60 -24.85
C ASP A 89 -2.52 8.38 -23.69
N VAL A 90 -2.08 7.72 -22.62
CA VAL A 90 -1.22 8.35 -21.60
C VAL A 90 0.17 8.50 -22.21
N PRO A 91 0.72 9.73 -22.30
CA PRO A 91 2.07 9.93 -22.82
C PRO A 91 3.10 9.18 -22.00
N MET A 92 4.17 8.69 -22.63
CA MET A 92 5.24 7.96 -21.94
C MET A 92 5.77 8.77 -20.76
N PRO A 93 5.60 8.32 -19.52
CA PRO A 93 6.04 9.04 -18.34
C PRO A 93 7.57 9.03 -18.19
N LYS A 94 8.10 10.01 -17.48
CA LYS A 94 9.50 10.00 -17.05
C LYS A 94 9.63 9.03 -15.89
N ILE A 95 10.33 7.91 -16.10
CA ILE A 95 10.51 6.88 -15.09
C ILE A 95 11.99 6.63 -14.86
N LEU A 96 12.38 6.50 -13.59
CA LEU A 96 13.70 6.07 -13.17
C LEU A 96 13.57 4.83 -12.27
N VAL A 97 14.50 3.90 -12.44
CA VAL A 97 14.60 2.68 -11.65
C VAL A 97 15.93 2.68 -10.92
N SER A 98 15.88 2.47 -9.60
CA SER A 98 17.10 2.39 -8.82
C SER A 98 17.97 1.21 -9.26
N ASP A 99 19.24 1.48 -9.48
CA ASP A 99 20.28 0.48 -9.69
C ASP A 99 20.42 -0.51 -8.52
N ARG A 100 19.98 -0.10 -7.31
CA ARG A 100 20.00 -0.92 -6.06
C ARG A 100 18.67 -1.60 -5.77
N ALA A 101 17.61 -1.34 -6.55
CA ALA A 101 16.36 -2.11 -6.43
C ALA A 101 16.65 -3.59 -6.71
N GLN A 102 15.95 -4.49 -6.00
CA GLN A 102 16.12 -5.92 -6.23
C GLN A 102 15.00 -6.48 -7.11
N ILE A 103 15.33 -7.50 -7.86
CA ILE A 103 14.49 -8.10 -8.90
C ILE A 103 13.69 -9.26 -8.31
N VAL A 104 12.37 -9.26 -8.56
CA VAL A 104 11.54 -10.45 -8.36
C VAL A 104 11.91 -11.46 -9.45
N MET A 105 12.65 -12.48 -9.07
CA MET A 105 13.08 -13.53 -9.97
C MET A 105 11.90 -14.42 -10.38
N PRO A 106 11.91 -15.03 -11.57
CA PRO A 106 10.84 -15.94 -12.01
C PRO A 106 10.51 -17.04 -10.99
N TYR A 107 11.53 -17.58 -10.33
CA TYR A 107 11.34 -18.62 -9.32
C TYR A 107 10.66 -18.11 -8.03
N HIS A 108 10.75 -16.83 -7.69
CA HIS A 108 10.01 -16.30 -6.53
C HIS A 108 8.50 -16.48 -6.70
N ILE A 109 7.98 -16.26 -7.91
CA ILE A 109 6.57 -16.46 -8.23
C ILE A 109 6.18 -17.93 -8.10
N LEU A 110 7.03 -18.84 -8.61
CA LEU A 110 6.82 -20.27 -8.49
C LEU A 110 6.82 -20.75 -7.04
N PHE A 111 7.79 -20.29 -6.24
CA PHE A 111 7.89 -20.65 -4.82
C PHE A 111 6.70 -20.14 -4.02
N ASP A 112 6.19 -18.95 -4.29
CA ASP A 112 5.00 -18.41 -3.65
C ASP A 112 3.76 -19.25 -3.98
N GLN A 113 3.62 -19.70 -5.24
CA GLN A 113 2.54 -20.59 -5.65
C GLN A 113 2.65 -21.97 -5.01
N TYR A 114 3.84 -22.58 -5.02
CA TYR A 114 4.07 -23.91 -4.49
C TYR A 114 3.93 -23.98 -2.97
N GLU A 115 4.30 -22.90 -2.27
CA GLU A 115 4.10 -22.83 -0.82
C GLU A 115 2.61 -22.71 -0.46
N GLU A 116 1.82 -21.90 -1.19
CA GLU A 116 0.37 -21.84 -1.01
C GLU A 116 -0.29 -23.21 -1.32
N GLU A 117 0.17 -23.92 -2.35
CA GLU A 117 -0.28 -25.29 -2.65
C GLU A 117 0.05 -26.26 -1.51
N ARG A 118 1.29 -26.22 -0.99
CA ARG A 118 1.77 -27.09 0.09
C ARG A 118 1.01 -26.87 1.39
N LEU A 119 0.69 -25.61 1.72
CA LEU A 119 -0.04 -25.24 2.93
C LEU A 119 -1.53 -25.59 2.85
N GLY A 120 -2.10 -25.66 1.65
CA GLY A 120 -3.51 -26.04 1.44
C GLY A 120 -4.47 -25.18 2.25
N GLY A 121 -5.28 -25.80 3.11
CA GLY A 121 -6.26 -25.11 3.96
C GLY A 121 -5.68 -24.19 5.03
N LYS A 122 -4.35 -24.20 5.21
CA LYS A 122 -3.62 -23.30 6.13
C LYS A 122 -2.86 -22.20 5.38
N SER A 123 -3.15 -21.99 4.11
CA SER A 123 -2.50 -20.98 3.28
C SER A 123 -2.76 -19.56 3.81
N PHE A 124 -1.79 -18.67 3.59
CA PHE A 124 -1.88 -17.27 4.00
C PHE A 124 -2.79 -16.43 3.09
N GLY A 125 -3.17 -16.98 1.94
CA GLY A 125 -3.94 -16.26 0.93
C GLY A 125 -3.09 -15.29 0.12
N SER A 126 -1.85 -15.69 -0.19
CA SER A 126 -0.92 -14.90 -1.00
C SER A 126 -1.53 -14.46 -2.33
N THR A 127 -1.06 -13.33 -2.84
CA THR A 127 -1.36 -12.84 -4.20
C THR A 127 -0.61 -13.64 -5.27
N LYS A 128 0.29 -14.55 -4.88
CA LYS A 128 1.16 -15.33 -5.77
C LYS A 128 2.05 -14.46 -6.65
N SER A 129 2.46 -13.31 -6.11
CA SER A 129 3.33 -12.33 -6.79
C SER A 129 4.81 -12.50 -6.43
N GLY A 130 5.16 -13.53 -5.65
CA GLY A 130 6.54 -13.87 -5.29
C GLY A 130 7.14 -12.98 -4.20
N ILE A 131 6.35 -12.23 -3.45
CA ILE A 131 6.84 -11.21 -2.50
C ILE A 131 7.52 -11.83 -1.29
N ALA A 132 6.90 -12.81 -0.63
CA ALA A 132 7.50 -13.46 0.53
C ALA A 132 8.82 -14.18 0.19
N PRO A 133 8.91 -15.01 -0.87
CA PRO A 133 10.18 -15.60 -1.30
C PRO A 133 11.24 -14.56 -1.69
N PHE A 134 10.82 -13.47 -2.34
CA PHE A 134 11.71 -12.38 -2.69
C PHE A 134 12.36 -11.73 -1.45
N TYR A 135 11.58 -11.32 -0.46
CA TYR A 135 12.13 -10.72 0.76
C TYR A 135 12.93 -11.71 1.58
N SER A 136 12.57 -13.00 1.59
CA SER A 136 13.38 -14.06 2.17
C SER A 136 14.79 -14.08 1.55
N ASP A 137 14.90 -14.08 0.23
CA ASP A 137 16.16 -14.08 -0.49
C ASP A 137 16.95 -12.79 -0.29
N LYS A 138 16.26 -11.63 -0.25
CA LYS A 138 16.89 -10.34 0.03
C LYS A 138 17.63 -10.35 1.37
N TYR A 139 16.97 -10.79 2.44
CA TYR A 139 17.57 -10.81 3.77
C TYR A 139 18.53 -12.00 3.98
N ALA A 140 18.38 -13.08 3.23
CA ALA A 140 19.37 -14.15 3.12
C ALA A 140 20.62 -13.74 2.30
N LYS A 141 20.60 -12.54 1.67
CA LYS A 141 21.69 -11.95 0.87
C LYS A 141 22.00 -12.75 -0.42
N ILE A 142 20.99 -13.38 -0.98
CA ILE A 142 21.04 -14.12 -2.25
C ILE A 142 20.14 -13.52 -3.35
N GLY A 143 19.47 -12.39 -3.05
CA GLY A 143 18.68 -11.64 -4.02
C GLY A 143 19.56 -10.94 -5.08
N PHE A 144 18.97 -10.50 -6.18
CA PHE A 144 19.64 -9.85 -7.31
C PHE A 144 19.27 -8.38 -7.37
N GLN A 145 20.26 -7.49 -7.35
CA GLN A 145 20.06 -6.06 -7.61
C GLN A 145 20.04 -5.79 -9.12
N VAL A 146 19.36 -4.71 -9.51
CA VAL A 146 19.29 -4.30 -10.93
C VAL A 146 20.68 -4.07 -11.54
N ASN A 147 21.60 -3.45 -10.80
CA ASN A 147 22.97 -3.22 -11.29
C ASN A 147 23.73 -4.51 -11.62
N GLU A 148 23.43 -5.61 -10.96
CA GLU A 148 24.09 -6.90 -11.18
C GLU A 148 23.72 -7.53 -12.54
N LEU A 149 22.64 -7.09 -13.19
CA LEU A 149 22.33 -7.50 -14.57
C LEU A 149 23.37 -7.05 -15.58
N PHE A 150 24.17 -6.03 -15.26
CA PHE A 150 25.16 -5.43 -16.18
C PHE A 150 26.57 -6.01 -16.01
N ASP A 151 26.76 -6.92 -15.07
CA ASP A 151 27.99 -7.70 -14.90
C ASP A 151 27.73 -9.18 -15.23
N GLU A 152 28.10 -9.58 -16.42
CA GLU A 152 27.79 -10.92 -16.96
C GLU A 152 28.45 -12.05 -16.16
N GLU A 153 29.68 -11.85 -15.68
CA GLU A 153 30.42 -12.88 -14.93
C GLU A 153 29.83 -13.05 -13.54
N LEU A 154 29.57 -11.94 -12.83
CA LEU A 154 28.93 -11.94 -11.53
C LEU A 154 27.52 -12.52 -11.62
N LEU A 155 26.76 -12.14 -12.64
CA LEU A 155 25.39 -12.63 -12.85
C LEU A 155 25.38 -14.16 -13.02
N LYS A 156 26.27 -14.67 -13.85
CA LYS A 156 26.41 -16.11 -14.11
C LYS A 156 26.78 -16.87 -12.83
N GLU A 157 27.84 -16.45 -12.15
CA GLU A 157 28.27 -17.09 -10.89
C GLU A 157 27.10 -17.13 -9.88
N LYS A 158 26.42 -16.02 -9.72
CA LYS A 158 25.34 -15.88 -8.73
C LYS A 158 24.13 -16.74 -9.07
N VAL A 159 23.74 -16.83 -10.35
CA VAL A 159 22.64 -17.71 -10.81
C VAL A 159 22.94 -19.17 -10.47
N TYR A 160 24.13 -19.67 -10.84
CA TYR A 160 24.49 -21.06 -10.54
C TYR A 160 24.45 -21.33 -9.03
N ARG A 161 25.06 -20.47 -8.23
CA ARG A 161 25.10 -20.61 -6.75
C ARG A 161 23.71 -20.62 -6.13
N VAL A 162 22.82 -19.74 -6.57
CA VAL A 162 21.46 -19.66 -6.00
C VAL A 162 20.64 -20.88 -6.41
N LEU A 163 20.76 -21.35 -7.65
CA LEU A 163 20.03 -22.49 -8.15
C LEU A 163 20.42 -23.82 -7.46
N GLU A 164 21.63 -23.95 -6.93
CA GLU A 164 21.98 -25.12 -6.10
C GLU A 164 20.98 -25.34 -4.99
N THR A 165 20.65 -24.29 -4.21
CA THR A 165 19.68 -24.39 -3.11
C THR A 165 18.23 -24.43 -3.61
N LYS A 166 17.88 -23.61 -4.62
CA LYS A 166 16.51 -23.53 -5.14
C LYS A 166 16.08 -24.85 -5.77
N ASN A 167 16.96 -25.51 -6.51
CA ASN A 167 16.66 -26.79 -7.14
C ASN A 167 16.51 -27.93 -6.12
N VAL A 168 17.27 -27.91 -5.01
CA VAL A 168 17.05 -28.83 -3.89
C VAL A 168 15.65 -28.67 -3.30
N MET A 169 15.19 -27.44 -3.11
CA MET A 169 13.82 -27.18 -2.63
C MET A 169 12.77 -27.63 -3.63
N LEU A 170 12.96 -27.37 -4.92
CA LEU A 170 12.04 -27.80 -5.96
C LEU A 170 11.93 -29.34 -6.00
N GLU A 171 13.04 -30.05 -5.97
CA GLU A 171 13.07 -31.51 -6.06
C GLU A 171 12.49 -32.18 -4.80
N HIS A 172 12.96 -31.76 -3.62
CA HIS A 172 12.71 -32.53 -2.38
C HIS A 172 11.58 -31.99 -1.52
N LEU A 173 11.24 -30.69 -1.62
CA LEU A 173 10.14 -30.10 -0.84
C LEU A 173 8.87 -29.96 -1.67
N TYR A 174 8.99 -29.43 -2.87
CA TYR A 174 7.81 -29.12 -3.72
C TYR A 174 7.50 -30.20 -4.74
N HIS A 175 8.45 -31.10 -5.05
CA HIS A 175 8.35 -32.13 -6.10
C HIS A 175 7.95 -31.53 -7.46
N LYS A 176 8.67 -30.48 -7.84
CA LYS A 176 8.45 -29.69 -9.06
C LYS A 176 9.70 -29.76 -9.97
N PRO A 177 9.56 -29.44 -11.27
CA PRO A 177 10.68 -29.39 -12.20
C PRO A 177 11.79 -28.44 -11.73
N LEU A 178 13.05 -28.81 -12.01
CA LEU A 178 14.21 -27.99 -11.72
C LEU A 178 14.28 -26.80 -12.69
N ILE A 179 14.96 -25.75 -12.24
CA ILE A 179 15.21 -24.54 -13.05
C ILE A 179 16.56 -24.72 -13.76
N ASP A 180 16.56 -24.54 -15.07
CA ASP A 180 17.77 -24.52 -15.88
C ASP A 180 18.49 -23.17 -15.76
N ALA A 181 19.80 -23.20 -15.51
CA ALA A 181 20.59 -21.99 -15.28
C ALA A 181 20.74 -21.15 -16.56
N GLU A 182 20.92 -21.77 -17.73
CA GLU A 182 21.10 -21.04 -18.98
C GLU A 182 19.80 -20.41 -19.48
N GLU A 183 18.65 -21.06 -19.27
CA GLU A 183 17.34 -20.47 -19.54
C GLU A 183 17.06 -19.27 -18.63
N LEU A 184 17.41 -19.37 -17.33
CA LEU A 184 17.27 -18.26 -16.40
C LEU A 184 18.21 -17.10 -16.80
N LEU A 185 19.47 -17.37 -17.14
CA LEU A 185 20.41 -16.37 -17.61
C LEU A 185 19.92 -15.66 -18.88
N LYS A 186 19.36 -16.40 -19.82
CA LYS A 186 18.75 -15.83 -21.03
C LYS A 186 17.63 -14.84 -20.65
N THR A 187 16.74 -15.22 -19.75
CA THR A 187 15.66 -14.36 -19.26
C THR A 187 16.21 -13.10 -18.58
N LEU A 188 17.27 -13.21 -17.78
CA LEU A 188 17.87 -12.06 -17.10
C LEU A 188 18.58 -11.11 -18.06
N ARG A 189 19.17 -11.62 -19.16
CA ARG A 189 19.71 -10.77 -20.24
C ARG A 189 18.59 -9.99 -20.94
N GLU A 190 17.45 -10.61 -21.20
CA GLU A 190 16.26 -9.91 -21.72
C GLU A 190 15.80 -8.81 -20.75
N TYR A 191 15.75 -9.09 -19.43
CA TYR A 191 15.44 -8.10 -18.40
C TYR A 191 16.42 -6.93 -18.38
N ARG A 192 17.71 -7.19 -18.55
CA ARG A 192 18.75 -6.16 -18.68
C ARG A 192 18.44 -5.20 -19.82
N GLU A 193 18.21 -5.72 -21.02
CA GLU A 193 17.93 -4.90 -22.20
C GLU A 193 16.65 -4.04 -21.99
N MET A 194 15.63 -4.63 -21.36
CA MET A 194 14.36 -3.92 -21.08
C MET A 194 14.57 -2.76 -20.10
N VAL A 195 15.26 -2.99 -18.98
CA VAL A 195 15.33 -2.02 -17.88
C VAL A 195 16.43 -0.98 -18.05
N GLN A 196 17.45 -1.25 -18.86
CA GLN A 196 18.65 -0.40 -19.06
C GLN A 196 18.32 1.10 -19.27
N PRO A 197 17.34 1.49 -20.08
CA PRO A 197 17.06 2.92 -20.33
C PRO A 197 16.55 3.68 -19.10
N PHE A 198 16.13 2.98 -18.05
CA PHE A 198 15.50 3.55 -16.87
C PHE A 198 16.42 3.60 -15.64
N VAL A 199 17.53 2.86 -15.67
CA VAL A 199 18.40 2.63 -14.51
C VAL A 199 19.23 3.85 -14.18
N CYS A 200 19.24 4.25 -12.91
CA CYS A 200 20.11 5.29 -12.38
C CYS A 200 20.44 5.09 -10.90
N ASP A 201 21.44 5.81 -10.38
CA ASP A 201 21.64 5.98 -8.94
C ASP A 201 20.56 6.93 -8.40
N VAL A 202 19.45 6.34 -7.96
CA VAL A 202 18.30 7.07 -7.41
C VAL A 202 18.68 7.87 -6.17
N SER A 203 19.57 7.35 -5.32
CA SER A 203 19.98 8.05 -4.10
C SER A 203 20.73 9.34 -4.42
N ALA A 204 21.67 9.29 -5.35
CA ALA A 204 22.39 10.50 -5.82
C ALA A 204 21.44 11.48 -6.55
N PHE A 205 20.52 10.96 -7.36
CA PHE A 205 19.51 11.78 -8.04
C PHE A 205 18.62 12.53 -7.05
N LEU A 206 18.11 11.84 -6.02
CA LEU A 206 17.24 12.46 -5.02
C LEU A 206 17.99 13.45 -4.11
N ASP A 207 19.24 13.17 -3.73
CA ASP A 207 20.08 14.09 -2.98
C ASP A 207 20.27 15.42 -3.72
N GLN A 208 20.56 15.35 -5.05
CA GLN A 208 20.68 16.56 -5.87
C GLN A 208 19.33 17.25 -6.02
N ALA A 209 18.25 16.53 -6.29
CA ALA A 209 16.91 17.09 -6.43
C ALA A 209 16.45 17.84 -5.17
N LEU A 210 16.74 17.31 -3.98
CA LEU A 210 16.42 17.98 -2.72
C LEU A 210 17.24 19.25 -2.51
N LYS A 211 18.52 19.25 -2.88
CA LYS A 211 19.38 20.45 -2.87
C LYS A 211 18.88 21.52 -3.83
N ASP A 212 18.31 21.11 -4.95
CA ASP A 212 17.68 21.98 -5.95
C ASP A 212 16.28 22.46 -5.54
N GLY A 213 15.83 22.12 -4.32
CA GLY A 213 14.53 22.54 -3.78
C GLY A 213 13.32 21.80 -4.34
N LYS A 214 13.51 20.66 -5.00
CA LYS A 214 12.42 19.86 -5.56
C LYS A 214 11.53 19.26 -4.50
N THR A 215 10.24 19.12 -4.83
CA THR A 215 9.25 18.45 -3.98
C THR A 215 9.20 16.96 -4.31
N VAL A 216 9.29 16.11 -3.27
CA VAL A 216 9.28 14.65 -3.40
C VAL A 216 8.08 14.08 -2.65
N LEU A 217 7.31 13.25 -3.31
CA LEU A 217 6.20 12.49 -2.76
C LEU A 217 6.58 11.01 -2.65
N LEU A 218 6.61 10.48 -1.44
CA LEU A 218 6.83 9.06 -1.18
C LEU A 218 5.49 8.34 -1.16
N GLU A 219 5.32 7.38 -2.04
CA GLU A 219 4.10 6.59 -2.16
C GLU A 219 4.28 5.23 -1.50
N GLY A 220 3.57 5.03 -0.37
CA GLY A 220 3.53 3.76 0.34
C GLY A 220 2.51 2.79 -0.22
N GLN A 221 2.68 1.52 0.13
CA GLN A 221 1.82 0.42 -0.24
C GLN A 221 1.33 -0.31 1.01
N LEU A 222 0.10 -0.83 0.99
CA LEU A 222 -0.56 -1.45 2.15
C LEU A 222 -0.73 -0.47 3.32
N GLY A 223 -0.82 -0.95 4.55
CA GLY A 223 -1.02 -0.14 5.74
C GLY A 223 -0.28 -0.69 6.95
N THR A 224 -0.29 0.04 8.05
CA THR A 224 0.47 -0.27 9.27
C THR A 224 0.23 -1.68 9.81
N LEU A 225 -1.01 -2.16 9.76
CA LEU A 225 -1.34 -3.50 10.28
C LEU A 225 -0.83 -4.65 9.39
N LYS A 226 -0.25 -4.32 8.24
CA LYS A 226 0.43 -5.27 7.35
C LYS A 226 1.96 -5.16 7.42
N ASP A 227 2.49 -4.33 8.30
CA ASP A 227 3.93 -4.23 8.56
C ASP A 227 4.46 -5.49 9.26
N PRO A 228 5.61 -6.06 8.86
CA PRO A 228 6.13 -7.30 9.43
C PRO A 228 6.50 -7.18 10.92
N ASP A 229 6.90 -6.00 11.39
CA ASP A 229 7.34 -5.78 12.77
C ASP A 229 6.20 -5.29 13.68
N HIS A 230 5.26 -4.52 13.14
CA HIS A 230 4.22 -3.83 13.92
C HIS A 230 2.78 -4.25 13.58
N GLY A 231 2.59 -5.04 12.53
CA GLY A 231 1.28 -5.48 12.09
C GLY A 231 0.75 -6.70 12.82
N ILE A 232 -0.30 -7.28 12.24
CA ILE A 232 -0.99 -8.47 12.76
C ILE A 232 -0.26 -9.77 12.36
N TYR A 233 1.04 -9.86 12.69
CA TYR A 233 1.88 -11.00 12.34
C TYR A 233 1.25 -12.33 12.78
N PRO A 234 1.26 -13.41 11.95
CA PRO A 234 1.98 -13.54 10.67
C PRO A 234 1.19 -13.09 9.44
N MET A 235 -0.02 -12.55 9.57
CA MET A 235 -0.89 -12.15 8.46
C MET A 235 -0.52 -10.73 7.94
N VAL A 236 0.73 -10.55 7.59
CA VAL A 236 1.37 -9.29 7.15
C VAL A 236 1.95 -9.43 5.75
N THR A 237 2.42 -8.33 5.17
CA THR A 237 3.31 -8.36 4.00
C THR A 237 4.76 -8.48 4.44
N SER A 238 5.67 -8.77 3.52
CA SER A 238 7.09 -8.94 3.85
C SER A 238 7.91 -7.65 3.76
N SER A 239 7.30 -6.55 3.32
CA SER A 239 7.95 -5.23 3.29
C SER A 239 7.47 -4.35 4.42
N SER A 240 8.34 -3.46 4.95
CA SER A 240 7.88 -2.44 5.90
C SER A 240 6.96 -1.42 5.23
N THR A 241 5.78 -1.20 5.84
CA THR A 241 4.73 -0.32 5.33
C THR A 241 4.75 1.06 5.99
N LEU A 242 5.72 1.30 6.88
CA LEU A 242 5.82 2.54 7.63
C LEU A 242 6.51 3.65 6.83
N ALA A 243 6.11 4.90 7.05
CA ALA A 243 6.72 6.08 6.44
C ALA A 243 8.23 6.17 6.75
N ALA A 244 8.67 5.70 7.92
CA ALA A 244 10.08 5.63 8.30
C ALA A 244 10.93 4.82 7.31
N TYR A 245 10.38 3.75 6.72
CA TYR A 245 11.06 2.98 5.69
C TYR A 245 11.19 3.77 4.36
N GLY A 246 10.40 4.81 4.18
CA GLY A 246 10.49 5.68 3.02
C GLY A 246 11.88 6.28 2.83
N ALA A 247 12.55 6.64 3.92
CA ALA A 247 13.92 7.13 3.88
C ALA A 247 14.89 6.06 3.35
N ILE A 248 14.77 4.83 3.83
CA ILE A 248 15.60 3.69 3.40
C ILE A 248 15.29 3.32 1.96
N GLY A 249 14.00 3.16 1.64
CA GLY A 249 13.55 2.67 0.34
C GLY A 249 13.75 3.67 -0.80
N ALA A 250 13.83 4.96 -0.51
CA ALA A 250 14.17 6.02 -1.46
C ALA A 250 15.68 6.36 -1.46
N GLY A 251 16.40 6.05 -0.38
CA GLY A 251 17.82 6.39 -0.23
C GLY A 251 18.04 7.86 0.13
N ILE A 252 17.19 8.42 0.99
CA ILE A 252 17.29 9.80 1.50
C ILE A 252 17.47 9.83 3.02
N ALA A 253 17.86 10.98 3.56
CA ALA A 253 17.98 11.14 5.01
C ALA A 253 16.58 11.14 5.68
N PRO A 254 16.38 10.48 6.85
CA PRO A 254 15.06 10.36 7.47
C PRO A 254 14.46 11.72 7.90
N TYR A 255 15.29 12.70 8.22
CA TYR A 255 14.84 14.04 8.61
C TYR A 255 14.31 14.87 7.42
N GLU A 256 14.45 14.39 6.18
CA GLU A 256 13.86 15.05 5.00
C GLU A 256 12.34 14.84 4.91
N ILE A 257 11.82 13.77 5.50
CA ILE A 257 10.38 13.50 5.53
C ILE A 257 9.74 14.42 6.58
N LYS A 258 9.11 15.51 6.10
CA LYS A 258 8.53 16.55 6.95
C LYS A 258 7.02 16.39 7.15
N GLU A 259 6.34 15.84 6.16
CA GLU A 259 4.89 15.66 6.18
C GLU A 259 4.55 14.20 5.92
N ILE A 260 3.67 13.65 6.74
CA ILE A 260 3.20 12.27 6.63
C ILE A 260 1.68 12.29 6.61
N VAL A 261 1.14 12.15 5.41
CA VAL A 261 -0.30 12.01 5.17
C VAL A 261 -0.67 10.55 5.36
N THR A 262 -1.34 10.25 6.45
CA THR A 262 -1.83 8.91 6.72
C THR A 262 -3.28 8.77 6.25
N VAL A 263 -3.54 7.82 5.39
CA VAL A 263 -4.88 7.61 4.86
C VAL A 263 -5.66 6.68 5.78
N CYS A 264 -6.83 7.13 6.22
CA CYS A 264 -7.82 6.38 6.97
C CYS A 264 -9.10 6.27 6.14
N LYS A 265 -9.75 5.13 6.17
CA LYS A 265 -11.03 4.89 5.51
C LYS A 265 -12.18 5.07 6.49
N ALA A 266 -13.28 5.70 6.09
CA ALA A 266 -14.43 6.00 6.97
C ALA A 266 -15.13 4.75 7.57
N TYR A 267 -14.80 3.58 7.08
CA TYR A 267 -15.10 2.25 7.64
C TYR A 267 -13.88 1.37 7.46
N SER A 268 -13.88 0.15 7.96
CA SER A 268 -12.74 -0.76 7.83
C SER A 268 -12.97 -1.81 6.75
N SER A 269 -11.91 -2.15 6.01
CA SER A 269 -11.91 -3.29 5.11
C SER A 269 -10.55 -3.99 5.10
N ALA A 270 -10.55 -5.31 4.86
CA ALA A 270 -9.34 -6.09 4.81
C ALA A 270 -9.43 -7.19 3.75
N VAL A 271 -8.30 -7.50 3.09
CA VAL A 271 -8.14 -8.69 2.24
C VAL A 271 -7.30 -9.73 2.99
N GLY A 272 -7.71 -11.00 2.86
CA GLY A 272 -7.00 -12.13 3.46
C GLY A 272 -7.32 -12.36 4.93
N ALA A 273 -6.59 -13.29 5.52
CA ALA A 273 -6.76 -13.70 6.91
C ALA A 273 -6.15 -12.70 7.92
N GLY A 274 -6.38 -12.96 9.18
CA GLY A 274 -5.82 -12.21 10.30
C GLY A 274 -6.88 -11.51 11.14
N ALA A 275 -6.45 -10.99 12.29
CA ALA A 275 -7.33 -10.33 13.25
C ALA A 275 -7.99 -9.08 12.69
N PHE A 276 -9.29 -8.94 12.91
CA PHE A 276 -10.10 -7.81 12.47
C PHE A 276 -11.24 -7.60 13.49
N VAL A 277 -10.94 -6.93 14.59
CA VAL A 277 -11.83 -6.85 15.77
C VAL A 277 -13.18 -6.18 15.45
N SER A 278 -13.17 -5.14 14.61
CA SER A 278 -14.39 -4.41 14.21
C SER A 278 -15.13 -5.05 13.02
N GLU A 279 -14.82 -6.31 12.66
CA GLU A 279 -15.43 -7.01 11.52
C GLU A 279 -16.92 -7.23 11.72
N ILE A 280 -17.67 -7.05 10.62
CA ILE A 280 -19.12 -7.29 10.54
C ILE A 280 -19.43 -8.41 9.54
N PHE A 281 -20.58 -9.05 9.69
CA PHE A 281 -20.96 -10.23 8.92
C PHE A 281 -22.40 -10.12 8.41
N GLY A 282 -22.78 -11.03 7.49
CA GLY A 282 -24.13 -11.11 6.97
C GLY A 282 -24.52 -9.93 6.08
N ASP A 283 -25.83 -9.64 6.03
CA ASP A 283 -26.41 -8.65 5.12
C ASP A 283 -25.82 -7.25 5.29
N GLU A 284 -25.47 -6.86 6.50
CA GLU A 284 -24.83 -5.57 6.81
C GLU A 284 -23.45 -5.45 6.13
N ALA A 285 -22.63 -6.51 6.23
CA ALA A 285 -21.34 -6.56 5.56
C ALA A 285 -21.48 -6.57 4.03
N ASP A 286 -22.46 -7.32 3.51
CA ASP A 286 -22.70 -7.45 2.07
C ASP A 286 -23.18 -6.12 1.48
N GLU A 287 -24.08 -5.41 2.17
CA GLU A 287 -24.56 -4.10 1.73
C GLU A 287 -23.44 -3.05 1.74
N LEU A 288 -22.63 -2.99 2.81
CA LEU A 288 -21.50 -2.08 2.88
C LEU A 288 -20.46 -2.41 1.79
N ARG A 289 -20.19 -3.71 1.55
CA ARG A 289 -19.28 -4.16 0.47
C ARG A 289 -19.79 -3.74 -0.90
N ARG A 290 -21.06 -3.91 -1.17
CA ARG A 290 -21.69 -3.55 -2.44
C ARG A 290 -21.63 -2.05 -2.71
N ARG A 291 -21.78 -1.22 -1.68
CA ARG A 291 -21.76 0.25 -1.78
C ARG A 291 -20.36 0.83 -1.76
N GLY A 292 -19.41 0.08 -1.18
CA GLY A 292 -18.04 0.56 -0.99
C GLY A 292 -17.31 0.84 -2.29
N GLY A 293 -16.56 1.95 -2.30
CA GLY A 293 -15.73 2.35 -3.41
C GLY A 293 -16.48 2.56 -4.73
N ASP A 294 -15.72 2.59 -5.82
CA ASP A 294 -16.25 2.61 -7.18
C ASP A 294 -16.29 1.18 -7.76
N GLY A 295 -17.40 0.49 -7.57
CA GLY A 295 -17.60 -0.89 -8.02
C GLY A 295 -17.57 -1.95 -6.94
N GLY A 296 -17.67 -1.56 -5.65
CA GLY A 296 -17.70 -2.45 -4.50
C GLY A 296 -16.33 -2.74 -3.90
N GLU A 297 -16.34 -3.31 -2.70
CA GLU A 297 -15.14 -3.65 -1.94
C GLU A 297 -14.60 -5.02 -2.34
N PHE A 298 -13.84 -5.03 -3.43
CA PHE A 298 -13.14 -6.21 -3.96
C PHE A 298 -11.65 -5.91 -4.11
N GLY A 299 -10.81 -6.93 -3.94
CA GLY A 299 -9.36 -6.79 -4.09
C GLY A 299 -8.98 -6.42 -5.52
N ALA A 300 -8.23 -5.33 -5.70
CA ALA A 300 -7.83 -4.82 -7.02
C ALA A 300 -7.04 -5.85 -7.85
N THR A 301 -6.22 -6.66 -7.19
CA THR A 301 -5.37 -7.69 -7.82
C THR A 301 -6.09 -9.04 -7.94
N THR A 302 -6.81 -9.46 -6.91
CA THR A 302 -7.35 -10.82 -6.79
C THR A 302 -8.84 -10.92 -7.11
N GLY A 303 -9.57 -9.81 -7.15
CA GLY A 303 -11.02 -9.78 -7.25
C GLY A 303 -11.77 -10.38 -6.04
N ARG A 304 -11.06 -10.79 -4.96
CA ARG A 304 -11.67 -11.39 -3.78
C ARG A 304 -12.52 -10.35 -3.03
N PRO A 305 -13.70 -10.73 -2.49
CA PRO A 305 -14.49 -9.85 -1.66
C PRO A 305 -13.69 -9.48 -0.40
N ARG A 306 -13.67 -8.20 -0.07
CA ARG A 306 -13.04 -7.72 1.17
C ARG A 306 -13.91 -8.06 2.36
N ARG A 307 -13.27 -8.37 3.47
CA ARG A 307 -13.89 -8.40 4.80
C ARG A 307 -14.25 -6.97 5.18
N MET A 308 -15.40 -6.77 5.76
CA MET A 308 -15.94 -5.44 6.09
C MET A 308 -16.01 -5.25 7.59
N GLY A 309 -15.85 -4.02 8.06
CA GLY A 309 -15.94 -3.66 9.46
C GLY A 309 -16.27 -2.20 9.66
N TRP A 310 -16.72 -1.85 10.85
CA TRP A 310 -16.89 -0.46 11.24
C TRP A 310 -15.55 0.24 11.41
N PHE A 311 -15.56 1.58 11.40
CA PHE A 311 -14.34 2.33 11.67
C PHE A 311 -13.76 1.91 13.02
N ASP A 312 -12.47 1.63 13.03
CA ASP A 312 -11.74 1.12 14.19
C ASP A 312 -10.78 2.21 14.71
N CYS A 313 -11.20 2.89 15.78
CA CYS A 313 -10.42 3.96 16.40
C CYS A 313 -9.12 3.44 17.01
N VAL A 314 -9.14 2.23 17.60
CA VAL A 314 -7.96 1.64 18.25
C VAL A 314 -6.89 1.32 17.21
N ALA A 315 -7.28 0.61 16.15
CA ALA A 315 -6.39 0.27 15.04
C ALA A 315 -5.87 1.52 14.31
N SER A 316 -6.75 2.50 14.04
CA SER A 316 -6.38 3.71 13.31
C SER A 316 -5.47 4.63 14.13
N LYS A 317 -5.73 4.80 15.42
CA LYS A 317 -4.85 5.52 16.35
C LYS A 317 -3.47 4.91 16.42
N TYR A 318 -3.41 3.58 16.54
CA TYR A 318 -2.14 2.83 16.53
C TYR A 318 -1.38 3.04 15.22
N GLY A 319 -2.07 2.91 14.08
CA GLY A 319 -1.48 3.13 12.76
C GLY A 319 -0.94 4.55 12.60
N CYS A 320 -1.73 5.56 12.90
CA CYS A 320 -1.31 6.96 12.82
C CYS A 320 -0.09 7.25 13.71
N ARG A 321 -0.05 6.69 14.93
CA ARG A 321 1.09 6.84 15.85
C ARG A 321 2.38 6.27 15.25
N LEU A 322 2.34 5.06 14.71
CA LEU A 322 3.53 4.41 14.16
C LEU A 322 3.99 5.05 12.85
N GLN A 323 3.06 5.55 12.06
CA GLN A 323 3.40 6.30 10.85
C GLN A 323 4.07 7.64 11.15
N GLY A 324 3.89 8.21 12.35
CA GLY A 324 4.33 9.56 12.67
C GLY A 324 3.48 10.62 11.96
N THR A 325 2.19 10.37 11.86
CA THR A 325 1.19 11.17 11.13
C THR A 325 1.26 12.66 11.46
N THR A 326 1.35 13.48 10.42
CA THR A 326 1.14 14.93 10.51
C THR A 326 -0.28 15.31 10.13
N ASP A 327 -0.84 14.61 9.13
CA ASP A 327 -2.16 14.86 8.58
C ASP A 327 -2.86 13.55 8.25
N VAL A 328 -4.19 13.52 8.42
CA VAL A 328 -5.02 12.40 8.02
C VAL A 328 -5.86 12.76 6.80
N ALA A 329 -5.80 11.91 5.78
CA ALA A 329 -6.75 11.91 4.68
C ALA A 329 -7.83 10.86 4.95
N PHE A 330 -9.06 11.31 5.16
CA PHE A 330 -10.21 10.48 5.52
C PHE A 330 -11.05 10.17 4.29
N THR A 331 -11.04 8.92 3.85
CA THR A 331 -11.58 8.52 2.54
C THR A 331 -12.92 7.82 2.60
N VAL A 332 -13.62 7.79 1.47
CA VAL A 332 -14.90 7.08 1.20
C VAL A 332 -16.03 7.41 2.18
N LEU A 333 -16.08 8.65 2.65
CA LEU A 333 -17.10 9.10 3.59
C LEU A 333 -18.52 9.07 2.98
N ASP A 334 -18.63 9.30 1.67
CA ASP A 334 -19.86 9.23 0.88
C ASP A 334 -20.59 7.88 0.97
N VAL A 335 -19.83 6.80 1.15
CA VAL A 335 -20.38 5.44 1.24
C VAL A 335 -21.33 5.25 2.42
N LEU A 336 -21.10 5.94 3.53
CA LEU A 336 -21.92 5.82 4.75
C LEU A 336 -23.24 6.57 4.69
N GLY A 337 -23.49 7.35 3.63
CA GLY A 337 -24.67 8.20 3.49
C GLY A 337 -26.03 7.46 3.44
N TYR A 338 -26.06 6.13 3.37
CA TYR A 338 -27.28 5.33 3.41
C TYR A 338 -27.72 4.95 4.84
N LEU A 339 -26.87 5.13 5.83
CA LEU A 339 -27.09 4.67 7.20
C LEU A 339 -27.89 5.68 8.02
N ASP A 340 -28.77 5.18 8.87
CA ASP A 340 -29.46 5.95 9.90
C ASP A 340 -28.57 6.10 11.15
N GLU A 341 -27.83 5.04 11.46
CA GLU A 341 -26.91 4.95 12.61
C GLU A 341 -25.58 4.34 12.12
N ILE A 342 -24.46 4.85 12.64
CA ILE A 342 -23.12 4.42 12.27
C ILE A 342 -22.39 3.97 13.54
N PRO A 343 -22.20 2.65 13.73
CA PRO A 343 -21.34 2.13 14.79
C PRO A 343 -19.87 2.47 14.52
N VAL A 344 -19.14 2.78 15.60
CA VAL A 344 -17.70 3.05 15.59
C VAL A 344 -17.06 2.23 16.70
N CYS A 345 -16.02 1.47 16.40
CA CYS A 345 -15.26 0.72 17.39
C CYS A 345 -14.31 1.68 18.14
N VAL A 346 -14.61 1.93 19.42
CA VAL A 346 -13.91 2.88 20.28
C VAL A 346 -12.98 2.20 21.28
N GLY A 347 -13.01 0.90 21.39
CA GLY A 347 -12.21 0.12 22.33
C GLY A 347 -12.31 -1.37 22.04
N TYR A 348 -11.45 -2.14 22.68
CA TYR A 348 -11.45 -3.60 22.64
C TYR A 348 -11.67 -4.16 24.04
N GLU A 349 -12.63 -5.08 24.18
CA GLU A 349 -12.80 -5.87 25.40
C GLU A 349 -12.01 -7.17 25.30
N ILE A 350 -11.09 -7.40 26.22
CA ILE A 350 -10.27 -8.59 26.33
C ILE A 350 -10.27 -9.08 27.77
N GLY A 351 -10.78 -10.28 28.01
CA GLY A 351 -10.85 -10.85 29.36
C GLY A 351 -11.64 -10.01 30.37
N GLY A 352 -12.69 -9.32 29.91
CA GLY A 352 -13.53 -8.44 30.74
C GLY A 352 -12.94 -7.06 31.02
N LYS A 353 -11.82 -6.70 30.39
CA LYS A 353 -11.22 -5.36 30.50
C LYS A 353 -11.27 -4.66 29.14
N VAL A 354 -11.61 -3.39 29.16
CA VAL A 354 -11.62 -2.53 27.98
C VAL A 354 -10.27 -1.82 27.83
N THR A 355 -9.69 -1.86 26.65
CA THR A 355 -8.48 -1.12 26.28
C THR A 355 -8.70 -0.28 25.02
N THR A 356 -8.00 0.83 24.92
CA THR A 356 -7.87 1.68 23.73
C THR A 356 -6.48 1.58 23.12
N ASP A 357 -5.59 0.75 23.70
CA ASP A 357 -4.29 0.43 23.15
C ASP A 357 -4.40 -0.82 22.26
N PHE A 358 -3.68 -0.80 21.14
CA PHE A 358 -3.68 -1.90 20.18
C PHE A 358 -2.83 -3.06 20.71
N PRO A 359 -3.43 -4.26 20.96
CA PRO A 359 -2.73 -5.39 21.55
C PRO A 359 -1.94 -6.19 20.51
N VAL A 360 -1.15 -7.15 20.99
CA VAL A 360 -0.49 -8.15 20.15
C VAL A 360 -1.49 -9.13 19.51
N THR A 361 -1.12 -9.79 18.42
CA THR A 361 -2.03 -10.56 17.57
C THR A 361 -2.83 -11.64 18.33
N HIS A 362 -2.20 -12.41 19.21
CA HIS A 362 -2.91 -13.48 19.94
C HIS A 362 -3.96 -12.96 20.94
N GLU A 363 -3.85 -11.70 21.34
CA GLU A 363 -4.85 -11.02 22.15
C GLU A 363 -5.97 -10.42 21.29
N LEU A 364 -5.62 -9.92 20.10
CA LEU A 364 -6.61 -9.43 19.13
C LEU A 364 -7.59 -10.52 18.71
N GLU A 365 -7.17 -11.77 18.61
CA GLU A 365 -8.02 -12.91 18.28
C GLU A 365 -9.10 -13.18 19.34
N LYS A 366 -8.92 -12.70 20.57
CA LYS A 366 -9.85 -12.82 21.70
C LYS A 366 -10.66 -11.56 21.94
N ALA A 367 -10.29 -10.48 21.27
CA ALA A 367 -10.88 -9.17 21.47
C ALA A 367 -12.29 -9.10 20.91
N LYS A 368 -13.14 -8.36 21.61
CA LYS A 368 -14.48 -7.96 21.14
C LYS A 368 -14.53 -6.44 20.96
N PRO A 369 -15.20 -5.94 19.90
CA PRO A 369 -15.31 -4.50 19.71
C PRO A 369 -16.24 -3.88 20.76
N VAL A 370 -15.81 -2.75 21.31
CA VAL A 370 -16.67 -1.86 22.08
C VAL A 370 -17.17 -0.78 21.12
N LEU A 371 -18.47 -0.81 20.82
CA LEU A 371 -19.07 0.05 19.82
C LEU A 371 -19.76 1.27 20.46
N LYS A 372 -19.58 2.43 19.83
CA LYS A 372 -20.36 3.63 20.04
C LYS A 372 -21.16 3.92 18.77
N VAL A 373 -22.46 4.11 18.91
CA VAL A 373 -23.34 4.40 17.78
C VAL A 373 -23.49 5.91 17.62
N LEU A 374 -23.25 6.42 16.43
CA LEU A 374 -23.43 7.81 16.05
C LEU A 374 -24.60 7.94 15.06
N PRO A 375 -25.34 9.07 15.05
CA PRO A 375 -26.38 9.30 14.08
C PRO A 375 -25.78 9.45 12.66
N GLY A 376 -26.37 8.76 11.69
CA GLY A 376 -26.05 8.91 10.28
C GLY A 376 -26.62 10.19 9.68
N TRP A 377 -26.27 10.48 8.45
CA TRP A 377 -26.76 11.71 7.77
C TRP A 377 -27.78 11.44 6.67
N LYS A 378 -27.97 10.20 6.27
CA LYS A 378 -29.03 9.72 5.38
C LYS A 378 -29.22 10.55 4.10
N CYS A 379 -28.14 11.00 3.49
CA CYS A 379 -28.17 11.72 2.21
C CYS A 379 -26.85 11.59 1.45
N GLU A 380 -26.91 11.90 0.15
CA GLU A 380 -25.75 11.99 -0.74
C GLU A 380 -24.90 13.22 -0.40
N ILE A 381 -23.58 13.04 -0.33
CA ILE A 381 -22.62 14.12 -0.05
C ILE A 381 -21.61 14.33 -1.18
N ARG A 382 -21.73 13.58 -2.27
CA ARG A 382 -20.88 13.76 -3.46
C ARG A 382 -21.10 15.14 -4.07
N GLY A 383 -20.05 15.75 -4.56
CA GLY A 383 -20.12 17.07 -5.18
C GLY A 383 -20.07 18.25 -4.20
N ILE A 384 -20.23 18.02 -2.88
CA ILE A 384 -20.01 19.08 -1.88
C ILE A 384 -18.52 19.42 -1.86
N LYS A 385 -18.19 20.72 -1.85
CA LYS A 385 -16.82 21.23 -1.95
C LYS A 385 -16.31 21.91 -0.69
N LYS A 386 -17.21 22.28 0.22
CA LYS A 386 -16.86 22.97 1.48
C LYS A 386 -17.28 22.11 2.67
N TYR A 387 -16.44 22.08 3.69
CA TYR A 387 -16.68 21.26 4.89
C TYR A 387 -17.96 21.70 5.62
N GLU A 388 -18.22 22.99 5.68
CA GLU A 388 -19.38 23.58 6.35
C GLU A 388 -20.71 23.23 5.67
N GLU A 389 -20.68 22.87 4.38
CA GLU A 389 -21.85 22.45 3.60
C GLU A 389 -22.20 20.97 3.81
N LEU A 390 -21.31 20.18 4.44
CA LEU A 390 -21.61 18.81 4.81
C LEU A 390 -22.73 18.76 5.87
N PRO A 391 -23.61 17.74 5.86
CA PRO A 391 -24.61 17.52 6.89
C PRO A 391 -23.98 17.54 8.28
N GLU A 392 -24.70 18.08 9.27
CA GLU A 392 -24.19 18.22 10.64
C GLU A 392 -23.72 16.88 11.22
N ASN A 393 -24.50 15.81 11.06
CA ASN A 393 -24.09 14.49 11.56
C ASN A 393 -22.86 13.95 10.85
N CYS A 394 -22.67 14.27 9.57
CA CYS A 394 -21.47 13.91 8.82
C CYS A 394 -20.22 14.61 9.39
N ARG A 395 -20.32 15.92 9.66
CA ARG A 395 -19.24 16.68 10.31
C ARG A 395 -18.94 16.15 11.72
N ARG A 396 -19.98 15.90 12.52
CA ARG A 396 -19.84 15.30 13.86
C ARG A 396 -19.16 13.93 13.82
N TYR A 397 -19.43 13.13 12.79
CA TYR A 397 -18.73 11.84 12.59
C TYR A 397 -17.24 12.05 12.36
N VAL A 398 -16.86 12.95 11.46
CA VAL A 398 -15.44 13.27 11.16
C VAL A 398 -14.74 13.82 12.41
N GLU A 399 -15.37 14.76 13.13
CA GLU A 399 -14.83 15.38 14.35
C GLU A 399 -14.69 14.36 15.48
N PHE A 400 -15.67 13.47 15.64
CA PHE A 400 -15.60 12.38 16.62
C PHE A 400 -14.43 11.43 16.31
N VAL A 401 -14.28 11.00 15.06
CA VAL A 401 -13.15 10.14 14.66
C VAL A 401 -11.82 10.85 14.91
N GLU A 402 -11.70 12.10 14.51
CA GLU A 402 -10.50 12.92 14.74
C GLU A 402 -10.12 12.96 16.23
N GLU A 403 -11.08 13.23 17.11
CA GLU A 403 -10.87 13.23 18.56
C GLU A 403 -10.41 11.86 19.08
N GLN A 404 -11.04 10.77 18.62
CA GLN A 404 -10.72 9.43 19.10
C GLN A 404 -9.32 8.95 18.65
N ILE A 405 -8.93 9.24 17.42
CA ILE A 405 -7.59 8.86 16.93
C ILE A 405 -6.50 9.82 17.42
N GLY A 406 -6.84 11.08 17.74
CA GLY A 406 -5.92 12.11 18.23
C GLY A 406 -4.98 12.68 17.17
N TYR A 407 -5.35 12.65 15.89
CA TYR A 407 -4.58 13.17 14.75
C TYR A 407 -5.48 14.02 13.86
N PRO A 408 -4.96 15.14 13.29
CA PRO A 408 -5.77 16.08 12.52
C PRO A 408 -6.25 15.47 11.20
N ILE A 409 -7.56 15.46 10.99
CA ILE A 409 -8.17 15.12 9.71
C ILE A 409 -8.27 16.42 8.90
N THR A 410 -7.36 16.61 7.96
CA THR A 410 -7.28 17.83 7.14
C THR A 410 -7.85 17.67 5.73
N MET A 411 -8.05 16.43 5.30
CA MET A 411 -8.60 16.07 4.00
C MET A 411 -9.74 15.07 4.16
N VAL A 412 -10.89 15.35 3.56
CA VAL A 412 -12.07 14.47 3.56
C VAL A 412 -12.46 14.16 2.13
N SER A 413 -12.44 12.87 1.77
CA SER A 413 -12.86 12.40 0.46
C SER A 413 -14.33 11.99 0.47
N ASN A 414 -15.14 12.61 -0.38
CA ASN A 414 -16.57 12.41 -0.51
C ASN A 414 -17.02 11.88 -1.89
N GLY A 415 -16.12 11.20 -2.60
CA GLY A 415 -16.40 10.56 -3.87
C GLY A 415 -15.16 9.91 -4.48
N PRO A 416 -15.26 9.20 -5.62
CA PRO A 416 -14.17 8.43 -6.21
C PRO A 416 -13.17 9.27 -7.02
N GLY A 417 -13.61 10.42 -7.56
CA GLY A 417 -12.80 11.26 -8.46
C GLY A 417 -11.68 11.99 -7.74
N ARG A 418 -10.65 12.36 -8.49
CA ARG A 418 -9.49 13.15 -8.02
C ARG A 418 -9.92 14.41 -7.27
N ASN A 419 -10.93 15.10 -7.78
CA ASN A 419 -11.41 16.39 -7.26
C ASN A 419 -12.47 16.25 -6.14
N ASP A 420 -12.78 15.03 -5.72
CA ASP A 420 -13.75 14.78 -4.66
C ASP A 420 -13.05 14.76 -3.29
N ILE A 421 -12.39 15.87 -2.99
CA ILE A 421 -11.67 16.11 -1.74
C ILE A 421 -12.13 17.47 -1.19
N ILE A 422 -12.41 17.51 0.09
CA ILE A 422 -12.70 18.69 0.87
C ILE A 422 -11.53 18.90 1.83
N TYR A 423 -10.90 20.06 1.76
CA TYR A 423 -9.90 20.48 2.75
C TYR A 423 -10.60 21.15 3.93
N ARG A 424 -10.08 20.91 5.13
CA ARG A 424 -10.58 21.55 6.36
C ARG A 424 -9.43 21.89 7.31
N GLU A 425 -9.66 22.87 8.15
CA GLU A 425 -8.82 23.13 9.31
C GLU A 425 -9.23 22.18 10.45
N SER A 426 -8.28 21.51 11.07
CA SER A 426 -8.52 20.68 12.24
C SER A 426 -8.53 21.53 13.51
N SER A 427 -9.37 21.15 14.48
CA SER A 427 -9.31 21.70 15.82
C SER A 427 -8.12 21.19 16.64
N LEU A 428 -7.54 20.07 16.24
CA LEU A 428 -6.33 19.52 16.84
C LEU A 428 -5.10 20.25 16.26
N LYS A 429 -4.36 20.96 17.09
CA LYS A 429 -3.08 21.55 16.70
C LYS A 429 -2.01 20.47 16.67
N ASN A 430 -1.26 20.38 15.58
CA ASN A 430 -0.02 19.64 15.57
C ASN A 430 1.04 20.44 16.34
N ASP A 431 1.20 20.16 17.62
CA ASP A 431 2.28 20.74 18.47
C ASP A 431 3.64 20.00 18.27
N LYS A 432 3.90 19.48 17.04
CA LYS A 432 5.13 18.74 16.73
C LYS A 432 6.08 19.53 15.86
#